data_74bc585fd86f974690ffc2270e4a7642
#
_entry.id   74bc585fd86f974690ffc2270e4a7642
#
_cell.length_a   1.000
_cell.length_b   1.000
_cell.length_c   1.000
_cell.angle_alpha   90.00
_cell.angle_beta   90.00
_cell.angle_gamma   90.00
#
_symmetry.space_group_name_H-M   'P 1'
#
loop_
_entity.id
_entity.type
_entity.pdbx_description
1 polymer ?
#
loop_
_entity_poly.entity_id
_entity_poly.type
_entity_poly.pdbx_seq_one_letter_code
_entity_poly.pdbx_strand_id
1 'polypeptide(L)'
;MGIGPVKAIPKALKQAGLQQKDIDLIELNEAFASQSLAVIRELGLNPDIVNVNGGAIALGHPLGCTGAKLSVQLFDEMRKREMKNKYGVVTMCVGTGQGAAGIYEFLN
;
A
#
# COMPACT_ATOMS: atom_id res chain seq x y z
N MET A 1 -15.66 8.01 2.19
CA MET A 1 -15.30 6.68 1.65
C MET A 1 -13.98 6.78 0.92
N GLY A 2 -13.16 5.76 0.98
CA GLY A 2 -11.87 5.74 0.29
C GLY A 2 -10.69 6.24 1.10
N ILE A 3 -10.89 6.90 2.23
CA ILE A 3 -9.80 7.40 3.07
C ILE A 3 -9.41 6.44 4.21
N GLY A 4 -9.96 5.21 4.19
CA GLY A 4 -9.61 4.19 5.19
C GLY A 4 -8.12 4.02 5.41
N PRO A 5 -7.27 4.00 4.35
CA PRO A 5 -5.83 3.87 4.50
C PRO A 5 -5.18 4.95 5.36
N VAL A 6 -5.77 6.14 5.45
CA VAL A 6 -5.25 7.22 6.31
C VAL A 6 -5.15 6.77 7.77
N LYS A 7 -6.06 5.91 8.21
CA LYS A 7 -6.04 5.37 9.57
C LYS A 7 -5.42 3.98 9.64
N ALA A 8 -5.61 3.17 8.60
CA ALA A 8 -5.12 1.80 8.57
C ALA A 8 -3.59 1.73 8.55
N ILE A 9 -2.94 2.58 7.75
CA ILE A 9 -1.47 2.58 7.65
C ILE A 9 -0.82 2.92 9.00
N PRO A 10 -1.17 4.02 9.68
CA PRO A 10 -0.57 4.31 10.98
C PRO A 10 -0.81 3.22 12.01
N LYS A 11 -2.00 2.62 12.00
CA LYS A 11 -2.31 1.53 12.93
C LYS A 11 -1.43 0.30 12.67
N ALA A 12 -1.25 -0.07 11.41
CA ALA A 12 -0.39 -1.20 11.05
C ALA A 12 1.07 -0.92 11.42
N LEU A 13 1.55 0.29 11.16
CA LEU A 13 2.91 0.69 11.52
C LEU A 13 3.12 0.59 13.04
N LYS A 14 2.16 1.07 13.82
CA LYS A 14 2.24 1.00 15.28
C LYS A 14 2.29 -0.46 15.76
N GLN A 15 1.47 -1.33 15.19
CA GLN A 15 1.46 -2.74 15.55
C GLN A 15 2.79 -3.43 15.21
N ALA A 16 3.43 -3.02 14.13
CA ALA A 16 4.71 -3.58 13.69
C ALA A 16 5.91 -2.94 14.40
N GLY A 17 5.71 -1.87 15.16
CA GLY A 17 6.80 -1.14 15.78
C GLY A 17 7.66 -0.37 14.79
N LEU A 18 7.07 0.05 13.68
CA LEU A 18 7.77 0.76 12.61
C LEU A 18 7.26 2.19 12.48
N GLN A 19 8.08 3.01 11.84
CA GLN A 19 7.73 4.36 11.45
C GLN A 19 7.51 4.42 9.93
N GLN A 20 6.80 5.44 9.47
CA GLN A 20 6.53 5.58 8.03
C GLN A 20 7.82 5.64 7.20
N LYS A 21 8.86 6.25 7.73
CA LYS A 21 10.16 6.35 7.06
C LYS A 21 10.83 5.00 6.82
N ASP A 22 10.42 3.96 7.54
CA ASP A 22 10.98 2.62 7.38
C ASP A 22 10.40 1.87 6.19
N ILE A 23 9.34 2.41 5.58
CA ILE A 23 8.65 1.77 4.48
C ILE A 23 9.32 2.12 3.16
N ASP A 24 9.61 1.09 2.35
CA ASP A 24 10.36 1.23 1.11
C ASP A 24 9.48 1.20 -0.13
N LEU A 25 8.36 0.47 -0.09
CA LEU A 25 7.39 0.41 -1.18
C LEU A 25 5.98 0.33 -0.61
N ILE A 26 5.04 0.93 -1.34
CA ILE A 26 3.62 0.94 -0.96
C ILE A 26 2.78 0.55 -2.18
N GLU A 27 1.88 -0.41 -1.99
CA GLU A 27 0.82 -0.72 -2.95
C GLU A 27 -0.49 -0.23 -2.35
N LEU A 28 -1.00 0.86 -2.87
CA LEU A 28 -2.26 1.49 -2.45
C LEU A 28 -3.31 1.22 -3.53
N ASN A 29 -4.40 0.58 -3.16
CA ASN A 29 -5.46 0.36 -4.13
C ASN A 29 -6.06 1.70 -4.58
N GLU A 30 -6.08 1.90 -5.88
CA GLU A 30 -6.63 3.11 -6.49
C GLU A 30 -8.10 2.92 -6.79
N ALA A 31 -8.93 2.96 -5.75
CA ALA A 31 -10.37 2.90 -5.94
C ALA A 31 -10.86 4.13 -6.72
N PHE A 32 -10.30 5.29 -6.43
CA PHE A 32 -10.51 6.55 -7.15
C PHE A 32 -9.19 7.33 -7.15
N ALA A 33 -8.93 8.10 -8.20
CA ALA A 33 -7.75 8.95 -8.27
C ALA A 33 -7.74 9.99 -7.15
N SER A 34 -8.89 10.62 -6.90
CA SER A 34 -9.02 11.62 -5.84
C SER A 34 -8.76 11.04 -4.45
N GLN A 35 -9.24 9.83 -4.20
CA GLN A 35 -9.03 9.14 -2.94
C GLN A 35 -7.55 8.80 -2.74
N SER A 36 -6.88 8.30 -3.77
CA SER A 36 -5.48 7.95 -3.69
C SER A 36 -4.61 9.17 -3.42
N LEU A 37 -4.87 10.27 -4.11
CA LEU A 37 -4.15 11.53 -3.88
C LEU A 37 -4.41 12.06 -2.47
N ALA A 38 -5.65 11.97 -1.97
CA ALA A 38 -5.99 12.40 -0.63
C ALA A 38 -5.20 11.60 0.43
N VAL A 39 -5.10 10.28 0.27
CA VAL A 39 -4.33 9.43 1.18
C VAL A 39 -2.86 9.82 1.16
N ILE A 40 -2.29 9.97 -0.04
CA ILE A 40 -0.87 10.33 -0.19
C ILE A 40 -0.59 11.66 0.49
N ARG A 41 -1.44 12.65 0.26
CA ARG A 41 -1.27 13.99 0.85
C ARG A 41 -1.46 14.01 2.35
N GLU A 42 -2.50 13.36 2.84
CA GLU A 42 -2.85 13.34 4.26
C GLU A 42 -1.76 12.70 5.12
N LEU A 43 -1.17 11.62 4.62
CA LEU A 43 -0.10 10.92 5.32
C LEU A 43 1.30 11.41 4.95
N GLY A 44 1.41 12.28 3.95
CA GLY A 44 2.72 12.73 3.47
C GLY A 44 3.55 11.60 2.88
N LEU A 45 2.90 10.68 2.16
CA LEU A 45 3.61 9.56 1.54
C LEU A 45 4.47 10.06 0.38
N ASN A 46 5.62 9.41 0.18
CA ASN A 46 6.47 9.68 -0.98
C ASN A 46 5.82 9.04 -2.23
N PRO A 47 5.36 9.83 -3.21
CA PRO A 47 4.71 9.27 -4.39
C PRO A 47 5.61 8.34 -5.21
N ASP A 48 6.93 8.50 -5.11
CA ASP A 48 7.87 7.72 -5.90
C ASP A 48 7.92 6.25 -5.47
N ILE A 49 7.45 5.93 -4.28
CA ILE A 49 7.42 4.55 -3.78
C ILE A 49 6.00 3.96 -3.78
N VAL A 50 5.01 4.71 -4.24
CA VAL A 50 3.61 4.27 -4.27
C VAL A 50 3.27 3.75 -5.66
N ASN A 51 2.79 2.51 -5.76
CA ASN A 51 2.31 1.91 -7.00
C ASN A 51 3.30 2.08 -8.17
N VAL A 52 4.53 1.64 -7.94
CA VAL A 52 5.63 1.88 -8.89
C VAL A 52 5.43 1.20 -10.25
N ASN A 53 4.55 0.20 -10.35
CA ASN A 53 4.21 -0.49 -11.61
C ASN A 53 2.79 -0.17 -12.07
N GLY A 54 2.23 0.94 -11.61
CA GLY A 54 0.84 1.31 -11.89
C GLY A 54 -0.13 0.70 -10.90
N GLY A 55 -1.31 1.27 -10.81
CA GLY A 55 -2.35 0.84 -9.89
C GLY A 55 -3.64 0.45 -10.60
N ALA A 56 -4.74 0.40 -9.86
CA ALA A 56 -6.03 -0.08 -10.37
C ALA A 56 -6.58 0.76 -11.52
N ILE A 57 -6.26 2.04 -11.57
CA ILE A 57 -6.72 2.90 -12.67
C ILE A 57 -6.18 2.38 -14.00
N ALA A 58 -4.93 1.90 -14.01
CA ALA A 58 -4.30 1.34 -15.21
C ALA A 58 -4.60 -0.16 -15.37
N LEU A 59 -4.67 -0.93 -14.27
CA LEU A 59 -4.62 -2.39 -14.31
C LEU A 59 -5.93 -3.08 -13.92
N GLY A 60 -6.84 -2.37 -13.24
CA GLY A 60 -8.12 -2.92 -12.80
C GLY A 60 -8.13 -3.28 -11.32
N HIS A 61 -9.36 -3.47 -10.82
CA HIS A 61 -9.60 -3.79 -9.41
C HIS A 61 -10.52 -5.02 -9.33
N PRO A 62 -9.97 -6.23 -9.44
CA PRO A 62 -10.78 -7.44 -9.31
C PRO A 62 -11.22 -7.61 -7.86
N LEU A 63 -12.52 -7.46 -7.63
CA LEU A 63 -13.09 -7.57 -6.29
C LEU A 63 -12.79 -8.95 -5.69
N GLY A 64 -12.48 -8.96 -4.41
CA GLY A 64 -12.17 -10.20 -3.70
C GLY A 64 -10.75 -10.70 -3.87
N CYS A 65 -9.98 -10.17 -4.84
CA CYS A 65 -8.60 -10.62 -5.01
C CYS A 65 -7.57 -9.48 -5.02
N THR A 66 -7.99 -8.23 -4.90
CA THR A 66 -7.07 -7.09 -4.99
C THR A 66 -5.97 -7.16 -3.92
N GLY A 67 -6.29 -7.58 -2.71
CA GLY A 67 -5.28 -7.73 -1.65
C GLY A 67 -4.18 -8.72 -2.06
N ALA A 68 -4.56 -9.86 -2.62
CA ALA A 68 -3.60 -10.84 -3.12
C ALA A 68 -2.82 -10.29 -4.31
N LYS A 69 -3.50 -9.60 -5.23
CA LYS A 69 -2.87 -8.99 -6.40
C LYS A 69 -1.83 -7.95 -5.99
N LEU A 70 -2.17 -7.05 -5.08
CA LEU A 70 -1.25 -6.03 -4.60
C LEU A 70 -0.06 -6.66 -3.87
N SER A 71 -0.30 -7.70 -3.09
CA SER A 71 0.76 -8.41 -2.39
C SER A 71 1.73 -9.07 -3.37
N VAL A 72 1.21 -9.71 -4.41
CA VAL A 72 2.06 -10.34 -5.45
C VAL A 72 2.89 -9.28 -6.17
N GLN A 73 2.29 -8.15 -6.52
CA GLN A 73 3.00 -7.06 -7.17
C GLN A 73 4.10 -6.49 -6.28
N LEU A 74 3.80 -6.31 -4.99
CA LEU A 74 4.78 -5.83 -4.02
C LEU A 74 5.96 -6.79 -3.92
N PHE A 75 5.70 -8.09 -3.74
CA PHE A 75 6.75 -9.10 -3.60
C PHE A 75 7.61 -9.19 -4.85
N ASP A 76 6.99 -9.15 -6.02
CA ASP A 76 7.71 -9.22 -7.29
C ASP A 76 8.66 -8.03 -7.45
N GLU A 77 8.19 -6.82 -7.13
CA GLU A 77 9.01 -5.63 -7.24
C GLU A 77 10.15 -5.63 -6.22
N MET A 78 9.88 -6.03 -4.99
CA MET A 78 10.90 -6.12 -3.96
C MET A 78 11.98 -7.14 -4.35
N ARG A 79 11.59 -8.26 -4.94
CA ARG A 79 12.54 -9.27 -5.42
C ARG A 79 13.36 -8.75 -6.59
N LYS A 80 12.72 -8.08 -7.55
CA LYS A 80 13.43 -7.51 -8.72
C LYS A 80 14.46 -6.47 -8.30
N ARG A 81 14.18 -5.71 -7.27
CA ARG A 81 15.11 -4.70 -6.74
C ARG A 81 16.16 -5.29 -5.80
N GLU A 82 16.10 -6.61 -5.57
CA GLU A 82 17.00 -7.31 -4.65
C GLU A 82 17.00 -6.68 -3.26
N MET A 83 15.82 -6.25 -2.81
CA MET A 83 15.67 -5.63 -1.50
C MET A 83 15.79 -6.69 -0.40
N LYS A 84 16.62 -6.40 0.61
CA LYS A 84 16.79 -7.27 1.77
C LYS A 84 16.53 -6.47 3.03
N ASN A 85 15.84 -7.08 3.98
CA ASN A 85 15.50 -6.43 5.25
C ASN A 85 14.76 -5.11 5.02
N LYS A 86 13.90 -5.09 4.00
CA LYS A 86 13.09 -3.93 3.64
C LYS A 86 11.62 -4.22 3.88
N TYR A 87 10.84 -3.15 3.98
CA TYR A 87 9.42 -3.26 4.32
C TYR A 87 8.57 -2.71 3.20
N GLY A 88 7.47 -3.39 2.93
CA GLY A 88 6.46 -2.95 2.00
C GLY A 88 5.09 -2.92 2.66
N VAL A 89 4.21 -2.06 2.17
CA VAL A 89 2.84 -1.92 2.66
C VAL A 89 1.87 -2.20 1.52
N VAL A 90 0.85 -3.00 1.81
CA VAL A 90 -0.33 -3.15 0.96
C VAL A 90 -1.50 -2.56 1.71
N THR A 91 -2.24 -1.65 1.08
CA THR A 91 -3.36 -0.98 1.75
C THR A 91 -4.49 -0.71 0.78
N MET A 92 -5.70 -0.65 1.31
CA MET A 92 -6.89 -0.40 0.53
C MET A 92 -8.03 0.11 1.40
N CYS A 93 -8.97 0.82 0.81
CA CYS A 93 -10.26 1.05 1.46
C CYS A 93 -11.14 -0.19 1.26
N VAL A 94 -11.97 -0.48 2.23
CA VAL A 94 -12.83 -1.66 2.23
C VAL A 94 -14.23 -1.23 2.64
N GLY A 95 -15.20 -1.44 1.73
CA GLY A 95 -16.59 -1.17 2.02
C GLY A 95 -16.83 0.26 2.48
N THR A 96 -17.75 0.44 3.39
CA THR A 96 -18.30 1.73 3.83
C THR A 96 -17.33 2.57 4.70
N GLY A 97 -16.20 2.96 4.14
CA GLY A 97 -15.25 3.85 4.84
C GLY A 97 -14.25 3.15 5.73
N GLN A 98 -14.17 1.83 5.64
CA GLN A 98 -13.15 1.05 6.36
C GLN A 98 -11.83 1.06 5.59
N GLY A 99 -10.74 0.74 6.27
CA GLY A 99 -9.44 0.58 5.65
C GLY A 99 -8.73 -0.67 6.17
N ALA A 100 -7.89 -1.22 5.31
CA ALA A 100 -7.04 -2.35 5.65
C ALA A 100 -5.60 -2.05 5.23
N ALA A 101 -4.63 -2.50 6.02
CA ALA A 101 -3.23 -2.36 5.68
C ALA A 101 -2.46 -3.56 6.22
N GLY A 102 -1.56 -4.08 5.41
CA GLY A 102 -0.64 -5.14 5.79
C GLY A 102 0.79 -4.72 5.53
N ILE A 103 1.68 -5.04 6.45
CA ILE A 103 3.09 -4.74 6.32
C ILE A 103 3.85 -6.05 6.13
N TYR A 104 4.72 -6.09 5.14
CA TYR A 104 5.54 -7.24 4.85
C TYR A 104 7.02 -6.88 4.98
N GLU A 105 7.77 -7.79 5.55
CA GLU A 105 9.22 -7.69 5.60
C GLU A 105 9.80 -8.63 4.56
N PHE A 106 10.66 -8.12 3.71
CA PHE A 106 11.34 -8.93 2.70
C PHE A 106 12.70 -9.35 3.26
N LEU A 107 12.85 -10.63 3.55
CA LEU A 107 14.04 -11.15 4.21
C LEU A 107 15.16 -11.53 3.23
N ASN A 108 14.81 -11.81 2.01
CA ASN A 108 15.78 -12.20 0.97
C ASN A 108 15.50 -11.49 -0.32
#